data_e00bbb69a551b4242cee762c42efbd55
#
_entry.id   e00bbb69a551b4242cee762c42efbd55
#
_cell.length_a   1.000
_cell.length_b   1.000
_cell.length_c   1.000
_cell.angle_alpha   90.00
_cell.angle_beta   90.00
_cell.angle_gamma   90.00
#
_symmetry.space_group_name_H-M   'P 1'
#
loop_
_entity.id
_entity.type
_entity.pdbx_description
1 polymer ?
#
loop_
_entity_poly.entity_id
_entity_poly.type
_entity_poly.pdbx_seq_one_letter_code
_entity_poly.pdbx_strand_id
1 'polypeptide(L)'
;MSRYLIKPYQYSSYMQYCNISTEQWNRMISKPPVIRDKADAPLAIWGKLCKKVEYDLDSHMPRCTGDNIEEIYALPVDVDNGTTMESFERDFHRYSYQLYTTYSWCNGKPGDRFRVFFPLREPLKIKWLEGPVKSYLLSLFDMADPTCFDKGHWQVLPCVAGRDKPYRYVQHQGELLSFAAQQFEKQWKEYHEDVHWKREIAEADRDPNAKHDGALAYVQKIFDSTQEGARNRTVYAKLRWLHDTVGATYNEVITLRPPMGFDDEYTKIVERLYV
;
A
#
# COMPACT_ATOMS: atom_id res chain seq x y z
N MET A 1 14.34 -9.73 21.07
CA MET A 1 14.86 -9.66 19.68
C MET A 1 13.68 -9.50 18.75
N SER A 2 13.63 -8.42 17.99
CA SER A 2 12.62 -8.24 16.95
C SER A 2 13.15 -8.79 15.64
N ARG A 3 12.34 -9.55 14.92
CA ARG A 3 12.68 -10.11 13.62
C ARG A 3 11.88 -9.37 12.55
N TYR A 4 12.53 -8.89 11.52
CA TYR A 4 11.86 -8.23 10.41
C TYR A 4 12.50 -8.62 9.07
N LEU A 5 11.74 -8.40 8.01
CA LEU A 5 12.21 -8.55 6.64
C LEU A 5 12.77 -7.21 6.18
N ILE A 6 13.91 -7.22 5.54
CA ILE A 6 14.54 -6.04 5.00
C ILE A 6 14.68 -6.15 3.48
N LYS A 7 14.36 -5.07 2.81
CA LYS A 7 14.66 -4.80 1.43
C LYS A 7 15.82 -3.80 1.42
N PRO A 8 16.99 -4.14 0.85
CA PRO A 8 18.21 -3.34 0.99
C PRO A 8 18.10 -1.92 0.48
N TYR A 9 17.33 -1.69 -0.60
CA TYR A 9 17.08 -0.39 -1.21
C TYR A 9 15.77 -0.42 -1.99
N GLN A 10 15.25 0.72 -2.40
CA GLN A 10 13.90 0.86 -2.97
C GLN A 10 13.62 -0.05 -4.18
N TYR A 11 14.59 -0.26 -5.03
CA TYR A 11 14.44 -1.03 -6.28
C TYR A 11 14.90 -2.49 -6.18
N SER A 12 15.28 -2.96 -4.99
CA SER A 12 15.64 -4.37 -4.80
C SER A 12 14.47 -5.29 -5.12
N SER A 13 14.71 -6.36 -5.88
CA SER A 13 13.74 -7.41 -6.19
C SER A 13 13.58 -8.44 -5.07
N TYR A 14 14.51 -8.49 -4.13
CA TYR A 14 14.59 -9.49 -3.07
C TYR A 14 14.55 -8.88 -1.67
N MET A 15 14.27 -9.73 -0.69
CA MET A 15 14.27 -9.42 0.73
C MET A 15 15.03 -10.47 1.53
N GLN A 16 15.42 -10.12 2.74
CA GLN A 16 16.09 -11.04 3.67
C GLN A 16 15.63 -10.82 5.10
N TYR A 17 15.78 -11.84 5.95
CA TYR A 17 15.57 -11.67 7.37
C TYR A 17 16.71 -10.86 8.00
N CYS A 18 16.33 -9.94 8.87
CA CYS A 18 17.23 -9.21 9.72
C CYS A 18 16.78 -9.38 11.17
N ASN A 19 17.68 -9.83 12.02
CA ASN A 19 17.45 -9.86 13.46
C ASN A 19 18.10 -8.62 14.07
N ILE A 20 17.31 -7.87 14.80
CA ILE A 20 17.79 -6.66 15.49
C ILE A 20 17.45 -6.74 16.97
N SER A 21 18.37 -6.37 17.85
CA SER A 21 18.06 -6.21 19.25
C SER A 21 17.24 -4.93 19.46
N THR A 22 16.51 -4.87 20.58
CA THR A 22 15.80 -3.65 20.99
C THR A 22 16.76 -2.45 21.09
N GLU A 23 17.97 -2.67 21.57
CA GLU A 23 19.00 -1.62 21.68
C GLU A 23 19.46 -1.13 20.30
N GLN A 24 19.69 -2.05 19.37
CA GLN A 24 20.06 -1.68 17.99
C GLN A 24 18.93 -0.90 17.31
N TRP A 25 17.67 -1.33 17.49
CA TRP A 25 16.51 -0.61 17.00
C TRP A 25 16.39 0.79 17.61
N ASN A 26 16.49 0.89 18.95
CA ASN A 26 16.44 2.16 19.65
C ASN A 26 17.58 3.10 19.20
N ARG A 27 18.76 2.56 18.94
CA ARG A 27 19.88 3.33 18.38
C ARG A 27 19.56 3.84 16.97
N MET A 28 19.00 3.00 16.12
CA MET A 28 18.66 3.38 14.74
C MET A 28 17.56 4.45 14.69
N ILE A 29 16.53 4.33 15.53
CA ILE A 29 15.45 5.32 15.57
C ILE A 29 15.88 6.63 16.23
N SER A 30 16.79 6.60 17.21
CA SER A 30 17.27 7.81 17.88
C SER A 30 18.43 8.51 17.17
N LYS A 31 19.22 7.75 16.39
CA LYS A 31 20.36 8.24 15.61
C LYS A 31 20.34 7.62 14.22
N PRO A 32 19.46 8.09 13.35
CA PRO A 32 19.28 7.50 12.02
C PRO A 32 20.55 7.64 11.17
N PRO A 33 20.82 6.66 10.28
CA PRO A 33 21.92 6.74 9.34
C PRO A 33 21.71 7.89 8.35
N VAL A 34 22.83 8.45 7.90
CA VAL A 34 22.85 9.44 6.81
C VAL A 34 22.84 8.68 5.49
N ILE A 35 21.82 8.96 4.65
CA ILE A 35 21.66 8.38 3.32
C ILE A 35 21.46 9.53 2.34
N ARG A 36 22.32 9.62 1.31
CA ARG A 36 22.30 10.74 0.38
C ARG A 36 21.08 10.74 -0.55
N ASP A 37 20.71 9.56 -1.05
CA ASP A 37 19.53 9.38 -1.89
C ASP A 37 18.50 8.52 -1.15
N LYS A 38 17.26 8.98 -1.14
CA LYS A 38 16.14 8.22 -0.55
C LYS A 38 15.97 6.82 -1.19
N ALA A 39 16.34 6.67 -2.46
CA ALA A 39 16.26 5.40 -3.17
C ALA A 39 17.20 4.34 -2.60
N ASP A 40 18.31 4.76 -1.98
CA ASP A 40 19.29 3.87 -1.33
C ASP A 40 18.87 3.48 0.10
N ALA A 41 17.79 4.08 0.62
CA ALA A 41 17.33 3.77 1.96
C ALA A 41 16.77 2.35 2.05
N PRO A 42 17.16 1.58 3.08
CA PRO A 42 16.58 0.27 3.31
C PRO A 42 15.12 0.40 3.73
N LEU A 43 14.32 -0.58 3.32
CA LEU A 43 12.92 -0.69 3.69
C LEU A 43 12.71 -1.95 4.51
N ALA A 44 11.70 -1.95 5.37
CA ALA A 44 11.40 -3.10 6.20
C ALA A 44 9.91 -3.40 6.31
N ILE A 45 9.62 -4.67 6.60
CA ILE A 45 8.33 -5.16 7.09
C ILE A 45 8.61 -5.99 8.34
N TRP A 46 7.93 -5.67 9.45
CA TRP A 46 7.95 -6.49 10.67
C TRP A 46 7.03 -7.68 10.48
N GLY A 47 7.54 -8.75 9.92
CA GLY A 47 6.69 -9.86 9.50
C GLY A 47 7.43 -11.19 9.36
N LYS A 48 6.69 -12.18 8.95
CA LYS A 48 7.11 -13.56 8.73
C LYS A 48 6.84 -13.98 7.30
N LEU A 49 7.77 -14.71 6.71
CA LEU A 49 7.61 -15.33 5.39
C LEU A 49 6.63 -16.50 5.43
N CYS A 50 5.94 -16.69 4.32
CA CYS A 50 5.15 -17.89 4.06
C CYS A 50 6.01 -19.16 4.10
N LYS A 51 5.38 -20.31 4.27
CA LYS A 51 6.08 -21.61 4.19
C LYS A 51 6.58 -21.92 2.78
N LYS A 52 5.82 -21.50 1.76
CA LYS A 52 6.21 -21.59 0.34
C LYS A 52 6.51 -20.17 -0.12
N VAL A 53 7.72 -19.93 -0.53
CA VAL A 53 8.25 -18.62 -0.90
C VAL A 53 8.66 -18.65 -2.37
N GLU A 54 8.27 -17.62 -3.12
CA GLU A 54 8.86 -17.37 -4.43
C GLU A 54 10.25 -16.74 -4.26
N TYR A 55 11.23 -17.26 -4.99
CA TYR A 55 12.60 -16.76 -4.97
C TYR A 55 12.88 -15.90 -6.19
N ASP A 56 13.67 -14.88 -5.97
CA ASP A 56 14.26 -14.10 -7.06
C ASP A 56 15.31 -14.95 -7.78
N LEU A 57 15.26 -14.97 -9.11
CA LEU A 57 16.08 -15.87 -9.94
C LEU A 57 17.56 -15.53 -9.89
N ASP A 58 17.88 -14.25 -9.76
CA ASP A 58 19.27 -13.77 -9.82
C ASP A 58 19.95 -13.84 -8.45
N SER A 59 19.25 -13.42 -7.41
CA SER A 59 19.81 -13.36 -6.05
C SER A 59 19.65 -14.66 -5.25
N HIS A 60 18.74 -15.56 -5.68
CA HIS A 60 18.32 -16.75 -4.93
C HIS A 60 17.76 -16.43 -3.53
N MET A 61 17.32 -15.19 -3.31
CA MET A 61 16.69 -14.71 -2.07
C MET A 61 15.17 -14.63 -2.25
N PRO A 62 14.41 -14.63 -1.14
CA PRO A 62 12.96 -14.42 -1.22
C PRO A 62 12.60 -13.16 -2.00
N ARG A 63 11.69 -13.29 -2.93
CA ARG A 63 11.21 -12.18 -3.76
C ARG A 63 10.40 -11.18 -2.96
N CYS A 64 10.57 -9.89 -3.25
CA CYS A 64 9.87 -8.78 -2.58
C CYS A 64 8.41 -8.64 -3.03
N THR A 65 7.57 -9.62 -2.69
CA THR A 65 6.13 -9.59 -2.97
C THR A 65 5.33 -9.75 -1.68
N GLY A 66 4.13 -9.17 -1.63
CA GLY A 66 3.22 -9.36 -0.50
C GLY A 66 2.81 -10.81 -0.29
N ASP A 67 2.75 -11.59 -1.37
CA ASP A 67 2.36 -13.01 -1.33
C ASP A 67 3.40 -13.90 -0.64
N ASN A 68 4.65 -13.45 -0.54
CA ASN A 68 5.68 -14.12 0.24
C ASN A 68 5.60 -13.84 1.75
N ILE A 69 4.74 -12.92 2.19
CA ILE A 69 4.58 -12.55 3.59
C ILE A 69 3.32 -13.21 4.16
N GLU A 70 3.46 -13.96 5.25
CA GLU A 70 2.36 -14.64 5.93
C GLU A 70 1.61 -13.68 6.85
N GLU A 71 2.36 -12.98 7.70
CA GLU A 71 1.81 -12.13 8.76
C GLU A 71 2.78 -11.00 9.12
N ILE A 72 2.24 -9.93 9.70
CA ILE A 72 2.99 -8.79 10.23
C ILE A 72 2.78 -8.65 11.73
N TYR A 73 3.82 -8.20 12.44
CA TYR A 73 3.86 -8.00 13.90
C TYR A 73 3.74 -6.54 14.32
N ALA A 74 3.88 -5.63 13.37
CA ALA A 74 3.65 -4.21 13.57
C ALA A 74 2.92 -3.63 12.37
N LEU A 75 1.96 -2.75 12.63
CA LEU A 75 1.23 -2.03 11.60
C LEU A 75 1.94 -0.71 11.30
N PRO A 76 2.44 -0.51 10.08
CA PRO A 76 3.02 0.76 9.69
C PRO A 76 1.92 1.74 9.24
N VAL A 77 2.09 3.01 9.61
CA VAL A 77 1.23 4.12 9.19
C VAL A 77 2.12 5.25 8.70
N ASP A 78 2.00 5.65 7.44
CA ASP A 78 2.71 6.80 6.85
C ASP A 78 1.75 7.99 6.84
N VAL A 79 2.15 9.11 7.47
CA VAL A 79 1.33 10.31 7.62
C VAL A 79 1.98 11.46 6.88
N ASP A 80 1.32 11.93 5.84
CA ASP A 80 1.82 13.03 5.01
C ASP A 80 0.72 13.98 4.47
N ASN A 81 -0.48 13.88 5.06
CA ASN A 81 -1.68 14.63 4.67
C ASN A 81 -1.88 15.96 5.40
N GLY A 82 -0.91 16.39 6.22
CA GLY A 82 -0.98 17.63 7.00
C GLY A 82 -1.40 17.45 8.47
N THR A 83 -1.67 16.22 8.91
CA THR A 83 -1.85 15.92 10.34
C THR A 83 -0.56 16.23 11.09
N THR A 84 -0.64 16.99 12.19
CA THR A 84 0.54 17.32 13.00
C THR A 84 0.92 16.16 13.92
N MET A 85 2.20 16.06 14.27
CA MET A 85 2.68 15.06 15.24
C MET A 85 1.98 15.22 16.59
N GLU A 86 1.74 16.46 17.04
CA GLU A 86 1.04 16.75 18.30
C GLU A 86 -0.41 16.28 18.28
N SER A 87 -1.12 16.47 17.16
CA SER A 87 -2.49 15.95 17.01
C SER A 87 -2.49 14.43 17.05
N PHE A 88 -1.58 13.81 16.31
CA PHE A 88 -1.42 12.34 16.32
C PHE A 88 -1.11 11.81 17.74
N GLU A 89 -0.14 12.39 18.43
CA GLU A 89 0.25 11.97 19.78
C GLU A 89 -0.91 12.08 20.76
N ARG A 90 -1.75 13.14 20.67
CA ARG A 90 -2.95 13.31 21.48
C ARG A 90 -4.00 12.23 21.20
N ASP A 91 -4.26 11.95 19.92
CA ASP A 91 -5.38 11.10 19.51
C ASP A 91 -5.03 9.59 19.70
N PHE A 92 -3.77 9.24 19.66
CA PHE A 92 -3.27 7.87 19.79
C PHE A 92 -2.52 7.60 21.10
N HIS A 93 -2.53 8.50 22.08
CA HIS A 93 -1.80 8.37 23.36
C HIS A 93 -2.13 7.10 24.15
N ARG A 94 -3.26 6.46 23.88
CA ARG A 94 -3.63 5.18 24.51
C ARG A 94 -2.75 4.03 24.08
N TYR A 95 -2.22 4.05 22.84
CA TYR A 95 -1.54 2.93 22.25
C TYR A 95 -0.02 3.04 22.37
N SER A 96 0.66 1.88 22.39
CA SER A 96 2.10 1.82 22.19
C SER A 96 2.42 2.09 20.73
N TYR A 97 3.35 3.00 20.46
CA TYR A 97 3.85 3.26 19.12
C TYR A 97 5.28 3.80 19.13
N GLN A 98 5.88 3.75 17.96
CA GLN A 98 7.13 4.42 17.66
C GLN A 98 6.90 5.29 16.41
N LEU A 99 7.24 6.58 16.57
CA LEU A 99 7.07 7.59 15.52
C LEU A 99 8.43 8.17 15.15
N TYR A 100 8.68 8.40 13.88
CA TYR A 100 9.83 9.16 13.41
C TYR A 100 9.50 9.95 12.15
N THR A 101 10.16 11.10 11.99
CA THR A 101 9.99 11.97 10.83
C THR A 101 10.61 11.35 9.57
N THR A 102 9.93 11.55 8.43
CA THR A 102 10.37 10.94 7.16
C THR A 102 11.58 11.68 6.58
N TYR A 103 12.32 11.00 5.71
CA TYR A 103 13.41 11.59 4.92
C TYR A 103 12.98 12.90 4.22
N SER A 104 11.76 12.95 3.68
CA SER A 104 11.24 14.12 2.98
C SER A 104 11.02 15.31 3.90
N TRP A 105 10.52 15.09 5.13
CA TRP A 105 10.40 16.14 6.15
C TRP A 105 11.76 16.66 6.58
N CYS A 106 12.68 15.75 6.90
CA CYS A 106 14.05 16.11 7.27
C CYS A 106 14.76 16.90 6.17
N ASN A 107 14.34 16.76 4.92
CA ASN A 107 14.88 17.48 3.77
C ASN A 107 14.05 18.73 3.36
N GLY A 108 13.24 19.26 4.27
CA GLY A 108 12.55 20.55 4.14
C GLY A 108 11.24 20.55 3.36
N LYS A 109 10.61 19.38 3.12
CA LYS A 109 9.24 19.37 2.61
C LYS A 109 8.27 19.94 3.65
N PRO A 110 7.35 20.82 3.26
CA PRO A 110 6.42 21.46 4.18
C PRO A 110 5.43 20.45 4.79
N GLY A 111 4.90 20.84 5.96
CA GLY A 111 3.97 20.03 6.76
C GLY A 111 4.66 18.88 7.50
N ASP A 112 4.00 18.36 8.50
CA ASP A 112 4.51 17.19 9.22
C ASP A 112 4.41 15.95 8.33
N ARG A 113 5.51 15.21 8.27
CA ARG A 113 5.62 13.96 7.54
C ARG A 113 6.36 12.96 8.39
N PHE A 114 5.63 11.99 8.88
CA PHE A 114 6.18 11.03 9.84
C PHE A 114 5.63 9.64 9.59
N ARG A 115 6.33 8.65 10.12
CA ARG A 115 5.92 7.25 10.14
C ARG A 115 5.70 6.78 11.54
N VAL A 116 4.70 5.94 11.69
CA VAL A 116 4.37 5.33 12.95
C VAL A 116 4.37 3.82 12.81
N PHE A 117 4.92 3.13 13.78
CA PHE A 117 4.80 1.69 13.94
C PHE A 117 4.00 1.38 15.20
N PHE A 118 2.88 0.70 15.02
CA PHE A 118 2.10 0.16 16.11
C PHE A 118 2.47 -1.32 16.30
N PRO A 119 3.15 -1.70 17.38
CA PRO A 119 3.32 -3.11 17.70
C PRO A 119 1.96 -3.75 17.95
N LEU A 120 1.76 -4.91 17.35
CA LEU A 120 0.49 -5.64 17.44
C LEU A 120 0.53 -6.62 18.60
N ARG A 121 -0.61 -6.81 19.28
CA ARG A 121 -0.77 -7.84 20.31
C ARG A 121 -0.79 -9.22 19.68
N GLU A 122 -1.55 -9.39 18.59
CA GLU A 122 -1.57 -10.57 17.77
C GLU A 122 -1.10 -10.24 16.35
N PRO A 123 -0.38 -11.15 15.67
CA PRO A 123 0.02 -10.94 14.29
C PRO A 123 -1.18 -10.73 13.37
N LEU A 124 -1.06 -9.82 12.42
CA LEU A 124 -2.05 -9.57 11.38
C LEU A 124 -1.65 -10.33 10.12
N LYS A 125 -2.52 -11.21 9.61
CA LYS A 125 -2.26 -11.93 8.36
C LYS A 125 -2.29 -10.97 7.19
N ILE A 126 -1.25 -11.00 6.36
CA ILE A 126 -1.11 -10.08 5.22
C ILE A 126 -2.26 -10.21 4.22
N LYS A 127 -2.82 -11.42 4.07
CA LYS A 127 -3.96 -11.68 3.20
C LYS A 127 -5.22 -10.87 3.55
N TRP A 128 -5.34 -10.42 4.82
CA TRP A 128 -6.48 -9.60 5.25
C TRP A 128 -6.38 -8.13 4.82
N LEU A 129 -5.18 -7.66 4.40
CA LEU A 129 -4.97 -6.28 3.97
C LEU A 129 -5.58 -6.00 2.58
N GLU A 130 -6.87 -6.31 2.44
CA GLU A 130 -7.67 -6.06 1.25
C GLU A 130 -9.15 -5.95 1.60
N GLY A 131 -9.95 -5.44 0.67
CA GLY A 131 -11.39 -5.35 0.83
C GLY A 131 -11.84 -4.64 2.12
N PRO A 132 -12.80 -5.22 2.84
CA PRO A 132 -13.39 -4.60 4.05
C PRO A 132 -12.39 -4.35 5.17
N VAL A 133 -11.39 -5.22 5.35
CA VAL A 133 -10.36 -5.06 6.40
C VAL A 133 -9.48 -3.85 6.11
N LYS A 134 -9.04 -3.69 4.86
CA LYS A 134 -8.30 -2.50 4.45
C LYS A 134 -9.15 -1.24 4.65
N SER A 135 -10.42 -1.26 4.27
CA SER A 135 -11.34 -0.14 4.45
C SER A 135 -11.53 0.23 5.92
N TYR A 136 -11.62 -0.78 6.80
CA TYR A 136 -11.68 -0.57 8.25
C TYR A 136 -10.41 0.09 8.78
N LEU A 137 -9.22 -0.39 8.37
CA LEU A 137 -7.95 0.22 8.78
C LEU A 137 -7.84 1.67 8.31
N LEU A 138 -8.28 1.98 7.10
CA LEU A 138 -8.34 3.34 6.57
C LEU A 138 -9.31 4.24 7.35
N SER A 139 -10.41 3.69 7.87
CA SER A 139 -11.32 4.46 8.73
C SER A 139 -10.78 4.68 10.15
N LEU A 140 -9.95 3.76 10.65
CA LEU A 140 -9.30 3.89 11.95
C LEU A 140 -8.11 4.87 11.89
N PHE A 141 -7.42 4.92 10.76
CA PHE A 141 -6.26 5.76 10.50
C PHE A 141 -6.53 6.64 9.28
N ASP A 142 -7.52 7.54 9.39
CA ASP A 142 -7.97 8.42 8.31
C ASP A 142 -6.88 9.40 7.83
N MET A 143 -5.87 9.63 8.69
CA MET A 143 -4.69 10.43 8.35
C MET A 143 -3.63 9.65 7.55
N ALA A 144 -3.75 8.34 7.39
CA ALA A 144 -2.73 7.51 6.75
C ALA A 144 -2.73 7.63 5.23
N ASP A 145 -1.54 7.53 4.63
CA ASP A 145 -1.45 7.22 3.20
C ASP A 145 -2.14 5.86 2.95
N PRO A 146 -3.17 5.79 2.09
CA PRO A 146 -3.90 4.55 1.84
C PRO A 146 -3.05 3.37 1.38
N THR A 147 -1.88 3.63 0.81
CA THR A 147 -0.94 2.59 0.36
C THR A 147 -0.25 1.86 1.50
N CYS A 148 -0.25 2.43 2.73
CA CYS A 148 0.31 1.77 3.91
C CYS A 148 -0.29 0.39 4.17
N PHE A 149 -1.56 0.22 3.81
CA PHE A 149 -2.32 -1.01 4.04
C PHE A 149 -2.42 -1.89 2.80
N ASP A 150 -1.57 -1.67 1.79
CA ASP A 150 -1.43 -2.59 0.67
C ASP A 150 -0.60 -3.82 1.07
N LYS A 151 -0.95 -4.98 0.52
CA LYS A 151 -0.14 -6.18 0.70
C LYS A 151 1.29 -5.92 0.23
N GLY A 152 2.24 -6.16 1.12
CA GLY A 152 3.64 -5.97 0.80
C GLY A 152 4.09 -4.51 0.73
N HIS A 153 3.39 -3.59 1.38
CA HIS A 153 3.87 -2.21 1.53
C HIS A 153 5.12 -2.18 2.44
N TRP A 154 6.23 -1.69 1.88
CA TRP A 154 7.52 -1.60 2.54
C TRP A 154 7.74 -0.21 3.11
N GLN A 155 8.09 -0.15 4.39
CA GLN A 155 8.38 1.10 5.07
C GLN A 155 9.86 1.42 5.01
N VAL A 156 10.20 2.61 4.54
CA VAL A 156 11.57 3.12 4.63
C VAL A 156 11.98 3.26 6.09
N LEU A 157 13.09 2.63 6.45
CA LEU A 157 13.65 2.72 7.78
C LEU A 157 14.09 4.16 8.12
N PRO A 158 14.23 4.51 9.42
CA PRO A 158 14.69 5.83 9.84
C PRO A 158 16.00 6.21 9.14
N CYS A 159 16.02 7.34 8.45
CA CYS A 159 17.21 7.87 7.78
C CYS A 159 17.09 9.38 7.54
N VAL A 160 18.22 10.05 7.42
CA VAL A 160 18.33 11.49 7.13
C VAL A 160 19.29 11.75 5.99
N ALA A 161 19.11 12.88 5.28
CA ALA A 161 19.99 13.26 4.17
C ALA A 161 21.35 13.82 4.63
N GLY A 162 21.46 14.26 5.87
CA GLY A 162 22.67 14.83 6.47
C GLY A 162 22.55 14.91 7.99
N ARG A 163 23.68 15.00 8.68
CA ARG A 163 23.72 15.10 10.16
C ARG A 163 23.17 16.40 10.71
N ASP A 164 23.12 17.44 9.87
CA ASP A 164 22.59 18.77 10.13
C ASP A 164 21.08 18.86 9.90
N LYS A 165 20.47 17.80 9.38
CA LYS A 165 19.04 17.77 9.06
C LYS A 165 18.19 17.57 10.32
N PRO A 166 17.06 18.30 10.43
CA PRO A 166 16.14 18.11 11.54
C PRO A 166 15.60 16.66 11.53
N TYR A 167 15.48 16.10 12.72
CA TYR A 167 14.91 14.77 12.90
C TYR A 167 14.21 14.69 14.26
N ARG A 168 13.01 14.16 14.28
CA ARG A 168 12.25 13.93 15.52
C ARG A 168 11.81 12.48 15.56
N TYR A 169 11.88 11.89 16.75
CA TYR A 169 11.31 10.58 17.02
C TYR A 169 10.64 10.55 18.39
N VAL A 170 9.64 9.69 18.53
CA VAL A 170 8.91 9.45 19.76
C VAL A 170 8.77 7.95 19.98
N GLN A 171 9.01 7.50 21.22
CA GLN A 171 8.69 6.16 21.67
C GLN A 171 7.65 6.28 22.78
N HIS A 172 6.44 5.89 22.50
CA HIS A 172 5.33 5.95 23.45
C HIS A 172 4.95 4.55 23.91
N GLN A 173 4.74 4.39 25.21
CA GLN A 173 4.30 3.15 25.82
C GLN A 173 2.85 3.26 26.24
N GLY A 174 2.03 2.34 25.80
CA GLY A 174 0.61 2.22 26.07
C GLY A 174 0.13 0.80 25.82
N GLU A 175 -1.11 0.65 25.44
CA GLU A 175 -1.67 -0.65 25.04
C GLU A 175 -1.14 -1.08 23.68
N LEU A 176 -0.89 -2.38 23.51
CA LEU A 176 -0.60 -2.93 22.18
C LEU A 176 -1.85 -2.86 21.32
N LEU A 177 -1.70 -2.46 20.07
CA LEU A 177 -2.79 -2.45 19.12
C LEU A 177 -3.27 -3.89 18.87
N SER A 178 -4.58 -4.10 18.98
CA SER A 178 -5.20 -5.42 18.84
C SER A 178 -6.40 -5.34 17.91
N PHE A 179 -6.57 -6.37 17.09
CA PHE A 179 -7.70 -6.50 16.17
C PHE A 179 -8.43 -7.80 16.43
N ALA A 180 -9.73 -7.81 16.16
CA ALA A 180 -10.55 -9.02 16.25
C ALA A 180 -10.24 -9.96 15.07
N ALA A 181 -9.17 -10.76 15.20
CA ALA A 181 -8.68 -11.67 14.15
C ALA A 181 -9.77 -12.58 13.57
N GLN A 182 -10.70 -13.06 14.41
CA GLN A 182 -11.83 -13.87 13.95
C GLN A 182 -12.80 -13.08 13.06
N GLN A 183 -13.04 -11.82 13.39
CA GLN A 183 -13.87 -10.93 12.57
C GLN A 183 -13.20 -10.63 11.22
N PHE A 184 -11.90 -10.38 11.22
CA PHE A 184 -11.14 -10.15 9.99
C PHE A 184 -11.11 -11.38 9.09
N GLU A 185 -10.93 -12.58 9.66
CA GLU A 185 -10.98 -13.83 8.88
C GLU A 185 -12.37 -14.04 8.28
N LYS A 186 -13.44 -13.74 9.03
CA LYS A 186 -14.82 -13.85 8.54
C LYS A 186 -15.06 -12.85 7.38
N GLN A 187 -14.75 -11.56 7.58
CA GLN A 187 -14.92 -10.53 6.55
C GLN A 187 -14.11 -10.81 5.30
N TRP A 188 -12.89 -11.34 5.46
CA TRP A 188 -12.03 -11.71 4.33
C TRP A 188 -12.64 -12.88 3.53
N LYS A 189 -13.17 -13.90 4.19
CA LYS A 189 -13.84 -15.03 3.53
C LYS A 189 -15.08 -14.57 2.76
N GLU A 190 -15.97 -13.83 3.41
CA GLU A 190 -17.18 -13.29 2.78
C GLU A 190 -16.84 -12.43 1.54
N TYR A 191 -15.82 -11.60 1.63
CA TYR A 191 -15.34 -10.79 0.51
C TYR A 191 -14.84 -11.66 -0.65
N HIS A 192 -14.05 -12.70 -0.38
CA HIS A 192 -13.52 -13.59 -1.41
C HIS A 192 -14.58 -14.47 -2.03
N GLU A 193 -15.54 -14.96 -1.25
CA GLU A 193 -16.70 -15.71 -1.76
C GLU A 193 -17.53 -14.83 -2.69
N ASP A 194 -17.82 -13.58 -2.33
CA ASP A 194 -18.53 -12.62 -3.19
C ASP A 194 -17.75 -12.29 -4.47
N VAL A 195 -16.45 -12.10 -4.38
CA VAL A 195 -15.60 -11.84 -5.55
C VAL A 195 -15.51 -13.07 -6.45
N HIS A 196 -15.39 -14.27 -5.88
CA HIS A 196 -15.37 -15.53 -6.64
C HIS A 196 -16.71 -15.75 -7.36
N TRP A 197 -17.82 -15.63 -6.65
CA TRP A 197 -19.16 -15.71 -7.19
C TRP A 197 -19.41 -14.74 -8.35
N LYS A 198 -18.98 -13.48 -8.18
CA LYS A 198 -19.06 -12.47 -9.27
C LYS A 198 -18.21 -12.83 -10.49
N ARG A 199 -17.06 -13.47 -10.27
CA ARG A 199 -16.22 -13.98 -11.37
C ARG A 199 -16.87 -15.18 -12.05
N GLU A 200 -17.42 -16.14 -11.31
CA GLU A 200 -18.11 -17.30 -11.88
C GLU A 200 -19.33 -16.90 -12.69
N ILE A 201 -20.17 -15.96 -12.20
CA ILE A 201 -21.29 -15.41 -12.97
C ILE A 201 -20.76 -14.74 -14.25
N ALA A 202 -19.74 -13.89 -14.13
CA ALA A 202 -19.12 -13.23 -15.28
C ALA A 202 -18.44 -14.21 -16.24
N GLU A 203 -18.08 -15.42 -15.77
CA GLU A 203 -17.55 -16.50 -16.61
C GLU A 203 -18.64 -17.36 -17.25
N ALA A 204 -19.75 -17.59 -16.55
CA ALA A 204 -20.91 -18.32 -17.08
C ALA A 204 -21.70 -17.54 -18.16
N ASP A 205 -21.72 -16.20 -18.03
CA ASP A 205 -22.34 -15.31 -19.02
C ASP A 205 -21.45 -15.03 -20.25
N ARG A 206 -20.34 -15.75 -20.41
CA ARG A 206 -19.40 -15.54 -21.52
C ARG A 206 -19.85 -16.19 -22.83
N ASP A 207 -20.81 -15.58 -23.49
CA ASP A 207 -20.82 -15.51 -24.95
C ASP A 207 -19.59 -14.71 -25.40
N PRO A 208 -18.77 -15.19 -26.36
CA PRO A 208 -17.60 -14.44 -26.86
C PRO A 208 -17.93 -13.00 -27.33
N ASN A 209 -19.16 -12.76 -27.80
CA ASN A 209 -19.64 -11.44 -28.20
C ASN A 209 -20.12 -10.58 -27.00
N ALA A 210 -20.68 -11.19 -25.95
CA ALA A 210 -21.07 -10.51 -24.71
C ALA A 210 -19.86 -10.04 -23.88
N LYS A 211 -18.66 -10.59 -24.14
CA LYS A 211 -17.44 -10.26 -23.42
C LYS A 211 -17.01 -8.81 -23.63
N HIS A 212 -17.13 -8.30 -24.86
CA HIS A 212 -16.82 -6.91 -25.21
C HIS A 212 -17.82 -5.93 -24.60
N ASP A 213 -19.11 -6.17 -24.85
CA ASP A 213 -20.19 -5.28 -24.38
C ASP A 213 -20.24 -5.21 -22.84
N GLY A 214 -20.06 -6.33 -22.17
CA GLY A 214 -19.99 -6.39 -20.71
C GLY A 214 -18.78 -5.64 -20.14
N ALA A 215 -17.62 -5.71 -20.79
CA ALA A 215 -16.41 -4.99 -20.38
C ALA A 215 -16.54 -3.49 -20.56
N LEU A 216 -17.11 -3.04 -21.68
CA LEU A 216 -17.38 -1.62 -21.95
C LEU A 216 -18.39 -1.05 -20.96
N ALA A 217 -19.49 -1.75 -20.69
CA ALA A 217 -20.48 -1.37 -19.69
C ALA A 217 -19.89 -1.28 -18.27
N TYR A 218 -19.03 -2.23 -17.90
CA TYR A 218 -18.31 -2.20 -16.64
C TYR A 218 -17.40 -0.96 -16.52
N VAL A 219 -16.62 -0.66 -17.55
CA VAL A 219 -15.74 0.52 -17.54
C VAL A 219 -16.56 1.81 -17.52
N GLN A 220 -17.67 1.89 -18.25
CA GLN A 220 -18.58 3.03 -18.20
C GLN A 220 -19.09 3.30 -16.77
N LYS A 221 -19.52 2.26 -16.06
CA LYS A 221 -19.97 2.39 -14.67
C LYS A 221 -18.88 2.93 -13.75
N ILE A 222 -17.62 2.52 -13.97
CA ILE A 222 -16.49 3.06 -13.21
C ILE A 222 -16.28 4.53 -13.53
N PHE A 223 -16.32 4.93 -14.81
CA PHE A 223 -16.15 6.33 -15.21
C PHE A 223 -17.24 7.22 -14.62
N ASP A 224 -18.49 6.77 -14.64
CA ASP A 224 -19.63 7.49 -14.06
C ASP A 224 -19.50 7.70 -12.55
N SER A 225 -18.76 6.85 -11.85
CA SER A 225 -18.53 6.94 -10.39
C SER A 225 -17.18 7.56 -9.99
N THR A 226 -16.32 7.92 -10.95
CA THR A 226 -14.95 8.36 -10.65
C THR A 226 -14.91 9.83 -10.20
N GLN A 227 -14.37 10.07 -9.03
CA GLN A 227 -14.22 11.41 -8.46
C GLN A 227 -13.04 12.18 -9.09
N GLU A 228 -13.06 13.52 -8.96
CA GLU A 228 -12.12 14.43 -9.62
C GLU A 228 -10.63 14.09 -9.43
N GLY A 229 -10.18 13.84 -8.24
CA GLY A 229 -8.76 13.56 -7.96
C GLY A 229 -8.24 12.21 -8.48
N ALA A 230 -9.13 11.27 -8.86
CA ALA A 230 -8.74 9.93 -9.33
C ALA A 230 -8.87 9.73 -10.86
N ARG A 231 -9.39 10.71 -11.60
CA ARG A 231 -9.78 10.56 -13.01
C ARG A 231 -8.65 10.06 -13.90
N ASN A 232 -7.52 10.73 -13.93
CA ASN A 232 -6.43 10.42 -14.85
C ASN A 232 -5.93 8.97 -14.67
N ARG A 233 -5.65 8.57 -13.44
CA ARG A 233 -5.16 7.23 -13.10
C ARG A 233 -6.19 6.14 -13.44
N THR A 234 -7.45 6.38 -13.09
CA THR A 234 -8.55 5.43 -13.31
C THR A 234 -8.83 5.25 -14.80
N VAL A 235 -8.95 6.33 -15.55
CA VAL A 235 -9.22 6.30 -17.00
C VAL A 235 -8.09 5.58 -17.72
N TYR A 236 -6.83 5.98 -17.50
CA TYR A 236 -5.68 5.33 -18.14
C TYR A 236 -5.63 3.81 -17.85
N ALA A 237 -5.77 3.41 -16.59
CA ALA A 237 -5.72 2.02 -16.19
C ALA A 237 -6.85 1.19 -16.83
N LYS A 238 -8.06 1.73 -16.94
CA LYS A 238 -9.22 1.03 -17.52
C LYS A 238 -9.16 0.95 -19.03
N LEU A 239 -8.75 2.01 -19.70
CA LEU A 239 -8.55 2.00 -21.15
C LEU A 239 -7.42 1.05 -21.55
N ARG A 240 -6.32 1.04 -20.82
CA ARG A 240 -5.22 0.09 -21.04
C ARG A 240 -5.68 -1.35 -20.82
N TRP A 241 -6.48 -1.63 -19.80
CA TRP A 241 -7.05 -2.95 -19.58
C TRP A 241 -7.97 -3.38 -20.72
N LEU A 242 -8.84 -2.47 -21.22
CA LEU A 242 -9.69 -2.72 -22.39
C LEU A 242 -8.84 -3.06 -23.62
N HIS A 243 -7.76 -2.33 -23.86
CA HIS A 243 -6.83 -2.56 -24.95
C HIS A 243 -6.09 -3.90 -24.81
N ASP A 244 -5.33 -4.08 -23.71
CA ASP A 244 -4.37 -5.17 -23.55
C ASP A 244 -5.03 -6.53 -23.23
N THR A 245 -6.19 -6.52 -22.57
CA THR A 245 -6.83 -7.72 -22.02
C THR A 245 -8.12 -8.08 -22.74
N VAL A 246 -8.94 -7.09 -23.06
CA VAL A 246 -10.24 -7.29 -23.71
C VAL A 246 -10.10 -7.30 -25.23
N GLY A 247 -9.13 -6.57 -25.76
CA GLY A 247 -8.93 -6.37 -27.20
C GLY A 247 -9.95 -5.39 -27.80
N ALA A 248 -10.47 -4.45 -27.00
CA ALA A 248 -11.40 -3.44 -27.46
C ALA A 248 -10.74 -2.53 -28.52
N THR A 249 -11.49 -2.16 -29.52
CA THR A 249 -11.03 -1.30 -30.62
C THR A 249 -11.17 0.18 -30.27
N TYR A 250 -10.48 1.04 -31.04
CA TYR A 250 -10.62 2.50 -30.95
C TYR A 250 -12.10 2.93 -31.03
N ASN A 251 -12.84 2.38 -32.00
CA ASN A 251 -14.24 2.75 -32.22
C ASN A 251 -15.17 2.38 -31.06
N GLU A 252 -14.85 1.32 -30.32
CA GLU A 252 -15.63 0.90 -29.16
C GLU A 252 -15.34 1.81 -27.97
N VAL A 253 -14.08 2.09 -27.69
CA VAL A 253 -13.72 2.92 -26.51
C VAL A 253 -14.11 4.38 -26.69
N ILE A 254 -14.09 4.92 -27.90
CA ILE A 254 -14.50 6.31 -28.15
C ILE A 254 -15.98 6.57 -27.86
N THR A 255 -16.80 5.52 -27.79
CA THR A 255 -18.22 5.63 -27.41
C THR A 255 -18.44 5.75 -25.91
N LEU A 256 -17.44 5.43 -25.09
CA LEU A 256 -17.52 5.59 -23.64
C LEU A 256 -17.55 7.07 -23.26
N ARG A 257 -18.38 7.39 -22.28
CA ARG A 257 -18.44 8.74 -21.73
C ARG A 257 -17.32 8.90 -20.67
N PRO A 258 -16.40 9.84 -20.84
CA PRO A 258 -15.38 10.10 -19.82
C PRO A 258 -16.02 10.61 -18.52
N PRO A 259 -15.31 10.53 -17.38
CA PRO A 259 -15.73 11.22 -16.16
C PRO A 259 -15.96 12.71 -16.42
N MET A 260 -16.95 13.30 -15.78
CA MET A 260 -17.35 14.70 -16.00
C MET A 260 -16.15 15.67 -15.93
N GLY A 261 -15.97 16.46 -17.00
CA GLY A 261 -14.86 17.42 -17.12
C GLY A 261 -13.49 16.81 -17.40
N PHE A 262 -13.46 15.63 -18.05
CA PHE A 262 -12.21 14.92 -18.41
C PHE A 262 -12.11 14.63 -19.93
N ASP A 263 -12.89 15.28 -20.74
CA ASP A 263 -13.06 14.99 -22.17
C ASP A 263 -11.76 15.14 -22.98
N ASP A 264 -11.05 16.26 -22.80
CA ASP A 264 -9.80 16.54 -23.53
C ASP A 264 -8.67 15.56 -23.19
N GLU A 265 -8.50 15.25 -21.90
CA GLU A 265 -7.51 14.27 -21.43
C GLU A 265 -7.88 12.85 -21.85
N TYR A 266 -9.17 12.53 -21.84
CA TYR A 266 -9.67 11.24 -22.30
C TYR A 266 -9.27 10.98 -23.74
N THR A 267 -9.56 11.93 -24.63
CA THR A 267 -9.21 11.83 -26.06
C THR A 267 -7.72 11.59 -26.26
N LYS A 268 -6.86 12.35 -25.57
CA LYS A 268 -5.40 12.16 -25.63
C LYS A 268 -4.94 10.78 -25.17
N ILE A 269 -5.59 10.23 -24.12
CA ILE A 269 -5.25 8.88 -23.62
C ILE A 269 -5.68 7.83 -24.64
N VAL A 270 -6.89 7.95 -25.21
CA VAL A 270 -7.39 7.02 -26.23
C VAL A 270 -6.48 7.04 -27.46
N GLU A 271 -6.15 8.19 -28.01
CA GLU A 271 -5.25 8.32 -29.14
C GLU A 271 -3.89 7.68 -28.86
N ARG A 272 -3.32 7.90 -27.68
CA ARG A 272 -2.03 7.33 -27.28
C ARG A 272 -2.02 5.80 -27.17
N LEU A 273 -3.15 5.20 -26.79
CA LEU A 273 -3.23 3.75 -26.56
C LEU A 273 -3.68 2.97 -27.79
N TYR A 274 -4.44 3.58 -28.70
CA TYR A 274 -5.14 2.91 -29.79
C TYR A 274 -4.72 3.36 -31.20
N VAL A 275 -3.93 4.42 -31.31
CA VAL A 275 -3.34 4.93 -32.56
C VAL A 275 -1.80 4.84 -32.49
#